data_5f4f636a58ced717353c1c3dcfa7a85a
#
_entry.id   5f4f636a58ced717353c1c3dcfa7a85a
#
_cell.length_a   1.000
_cell.length_b   1.000
_cell.length_c   1.000
_cell.angle_alpha   90.00
_cell.angle_beta   90.00
_cell.angle_gamma   90.00
#
_symmetry.space_group_name_H-M   'P 1'
#
loop_
_entity.id
_entity.type
_entity.pdbx_description
1 polymer ?
#
loop_
_entity_poly.entity_id
_entity_poly.type
_entity_poly.pdbx_seq_one_letter_code
_entity_poly.pdbx_strand_id
1 'polypeptide(L)'
;MGKMTVLDLFCGCGGLSLGFEMAGFQVKLAIDNWEDALVTFRYNHQKSQTFNGDLLNLSPADMKKRFNLSHIDVIIGGPPCQGFSVAGKRIIDGDRNKLYKSFVRFVEYFHPKAFVMENVPNILSIGGGAVKEAILNDFENLGYTVSYKVLIASDYGVPQNRRRAIFVGLKDKTFDFPKKTIEIPITTKDALSDLPEGSIDDGEPYPVSPLSDYQRMMRQKEKGLFNHQISIHTEETRRIIAMVPDGGNYKDLPESMWSLRKVHIAWTRMNSQKPCFTIDTGHRHHFHYHFNRIPTVRESARIQSFPDDFIFLGSKTSQYKQVG
;
A
#
# COMPACT_ATOMS: atom_id res chain seq x y z
N MET A 1 -25.17 12.67 -12.67
CA MET A 1 -23.83 12.53 -13.29
C MET A 1 -23.34 11.11 -13.12
N GLY A 2 -22.78 10.46 -14.17
CA GLY A 2 -22.17 9.15 -14.05
C GLY A 2 -20.92 9.21 -13.15
N LYS A 3 -20.55 8.06 -12.55
CA LYS A 3 -19.31 7.97 -11.77
C LYS A 3 -18.10 8.17 -12.68
N MET A 4 -17.07 8.89 -12.21
CA MET A 4 -15.80 9.00 -12.92
C MET A 4 -15.12 7.62 -12.98
N THR A 5 -14.58 7.30 -14.14
CA THR A 5 -13.99 5.99 -14.44
C THR A 5 -12.49 5.98 -14.22
N VAL A 6 -11.99 4.88 -13.66
CA VAL A 6 -10.58 4.71 -13.29
C VAL A 6 -9.98 3.50 -13.99
N LEU A 7 -8.72 3.65 -14.44
CA LEU A 7 -7.83 2.58 -14.85
C LEU A 7 -6.69 2.51 -13.81
N ASP A 8 -6.52 1.35 -13.16
CA ASP A 8 -5.47 1.12 -12.17
C ASP A 8 -4.32 0.29 -12.76
N LEU A 9 -3.14 0.87 -12.79
CA LEU A 9 -1.91 0.25 -13.30
C LEU A 9 -0.99 -0.10 -12.13
N PHE A 10 -0.45 -1.32 -12.12
CA PHE A 10 0.31 -1.85 -10.97
C PHE A 10 -0.58 -1.97 -9.73
N CYS A 11 -1.79 -2.49 -9.91
CA CYS A 11 -2.85 -2.43 -8.90
C CYS A 11 -2.60 -3.28 -7.65
N GLY A 12 -1.73 -4.29 -7.72
CA GLY A 12 -1.55 -5.24 -6.63
C GLY A 12 -2.89 -5.88 -6.22
N CYS A 13 -3.16 -5.94 -4.93
CA CYS A 13 -4.45 -6.44 -4.40
C CYS A 13 -5.58 -5.39 -4.41
N GLY A 14 -5.32 -4.15 -4.87
CA GLY A 14 -6.35 -3.12 -5.03
C GLY A 14 -6.46 -2.09 -3.92
N GLY A 15 -5.43 -1.89 -3.09
CA GLY A 15 -5.50 -0.91 -2.01
C GLY A 15 -5.75 0.54 -2.49
N LEU A 16 -5.09 0.96 -3.58
CA LEU A 16 -5.32 2.28 -4.18
C LEU A 16 -6.71 2.35 -4.83
N SER A 17 -7.09 1.31 -5.58
CA SER A 17 -8.44 1.15 -6.15
C SER A 17 -9.53 1.27 -5.09
N LEU A 18 -9.36 0.63 -3.92
CA LEU A 18 -10.31 0.69 -2.81
C LEU A 18 -10.54 2.14 -2.36
N GLY A 19 -9.46 2.90 -2.18
CA GLY A 19 -9.56 4.32 -1.81
C GLY A 19 -10.37 5.14 -2.83
N PHE A 20 -10.14 4.92 -4.12
CA PHE A 20 -10.90 5.59 -5.18
C PHE A 20 -12.37 5.15 -5.21
N GLU A 21 -12.67 3.86 -5.01
CA GLU A 21 -14.04 3.37 -4.93
C GLU A 21 -14.79 3.93 -3.72
N MET A 22 -14.14 4.03 -2.55
CA MET A 22 -14.69 4.68 -1.37
C MET A 22 -14.98 6.17 -1.61
N ALA A 23 -14.19 6.84 -2.44
CA ALA A 23 -14.42 8.22 -2.88
C ALA A 23 -15.47 8.34 -3.99
N GLY A 24 -16.13 7.24 -4.39
CA GLY A 24 -17.23 7.24 -5.36
C GLY A 24 -16.83 7.05 -6.82
N PHE A 25 -15.57 6.79 -7.12
CA PHE A 25 -15.11 6.46 -8.47
C PHE A 25 -15.50 5.03 -8.87
N GLN A 26 -15.39 4.71 -10.15
CA GLN A 26 -15.59 3.37 -10.67
C GLN A 26 -14.32 2.87 -11.34
N VAL A 27 -13.64 1.90 -10.74
CA VAL A 27 -12.52 1.20 -11.37
C VAL A 27 -13.07 0.31 -12.48
N LYS A 28 -12.65 0.55 -13.73
CA LYS A 28 -13.08 -0.22 -14.91
C LYS A 28 -12.18 -1.40 -15.18
N LEU A 29 -10.88 -1.17 -15.09
CA LEU A 29 -9.85 -2.17 -15.32
C LEU A 29 -8.69 -1.94 -14.35
N ALA A 30 -8.18 -3.02 -13.79
CA ALA A 30 -6.97 -3.06 -12.98
C ALA A 30 -5.97 -4.06 -13.58
N ILE A 31 -4.71 -3.66 -13.69
CA ILE A 31 -3.65 -4.44 -14.35
C ILE A 31 -2.49 -4.65 -13.38
N ASP A 32 -2.07 -5.89 -13.25
CA ASP A 32 -0.85 -6.28 -12.53
C ASP A 32 -0.28 -7.56 -13.15
N ASN A 33 0.96 -7.90 -12.88
CA ASN A 33 1.57 -9.16 -13.31
C ASN A 33 1.62 -10.23 -12.21
N TRP A 34 1.07 -9.94 -11.04
CA TRP A 34 1.06 -10.85 -9.90
C TRP A 34 -0.34 -11.46 -9.68
N GLU A 35 -0.51 -12.70 -10.14
CA GLU A 35 -1.81 -13.37 -10.13
C GLU A 35 -2.42 -13.52 -8.72
N ASP A 36 -1.61 -13.86 -7.69
CA ASP A 36 -2.13 -13.98 -6.32
C ASP A 36 -2.78 -12.68 -5.84
N ALA A 37 -2.20 -11.53 -6.19
CA ALA A 37 -2.77 -10.22 -5.83
C ALA A 37 -4.06 -9.96 -6.63
N LEU A 38 -4.10 -10.32 -7.92
CA LEU A 38 -5.29 -10.17 -8.75
C LEU A 38 -6.45 -11.08 -8.31
N VAL A 39 -6.16 -12.26 -7.74
CA VAL A 39 -7.20 -13.12 -7.12
C VAL A 39 -7.86 -12.37 -5.95
N THR A 40 -7.07 -11.76 -5.08
CA THR A 40 -7.58 -10.90 -3.99
C THR A 40 -8.32 -9.68 -4.53
N PHE A 41 -7.79 -9.04 -5.55
CA PHE A 41 -8.43 -7.90 -6.21
C PHE A 41 -9.83 -8.26 -6.69
N ARG A 42 -9.96 -9.33 -7.50
CA ARG A 42 -11.26 -9.80 -8.04
C ARG A 42 -12.28 -10.11 -6.96
N TYR A 43 -11.85 -10.67 -5.84
CA TYR A 43 -12.72 -11.00 -4.74
C TYR A 43 -13.32 -9.74 -4.08
N ASN A 44 -12.53 -8.70 -3.88
CA ASN A 44 -12.94 -7.48 -3.17
C ASN A 44 -13.55 -6.41 -4.10
N HIS A 45 -13.17 -6.37 -5.38
CA HIS A 45 -13.58 -5.36 -6.38
C HIS A 45 -14.46 -5.97 -7.48
N GLN A 46 -15.59 -6.57 -7.10
CA GLN A 46 -16.45 -7.36 -8.00
C GLN A 46 -17.02 -6.60 -9.21
N LYS A 47 -16.99 -5.27 -9.21
CA LYS A 47 -17.47 -4.42 -10.32
C LYS A 47 -16.37 -4.02 -11.31
N SER A 48 -15.14 -4.42 -11.04
CA SER A 48 -13.96 -4.09 -11.83
C SER A 48 -13.49 -5.29 -12.63
N GLN A 49 -12.99 -5.06 -13.84
CA GLN A 49 -12.30 -6.08 -14.61
C GLN A 49 -10.82 -6.11 -14.21
N THR A 50 -10.15 -7.25 -14.37
CA THR A 50 -8.71 -7.38 -14.13
C THR A 50 -8.00 -7.99 -15.31
N PHE A 51 -6.73 -7.66 -15.48
CA PHE A 51 -5.86 -8.29 -16.45
C PHE A 51 -4.50 -8.64 -15.83
N ASN A 52 -4.13 -9.92 -15.93
CA ASN A 52 -2.79 -10.36 -15.57
C ASN A 52 -1.86 -10.15 -16.77
N GLY A 53 -0.91 -9.22 -16.63
CA GLY A 53 0.04 -8.94 -17.69
C GLY A 53 1.11 -7.94 -17.30
N ASP A 54 2.27 -8.10 -17.94
CA ASP A 54 3.38 -7.17 -17.76
C ASP A 54 3.14 -5.90 -18.57
N LEU A 55 2.96 -4.78 -17.87
CA LEU A 55 2.73 -3.46 -18.46
C LEU A 55 3.83 -3.02 -19.45
N LEU A 56 5.03 -3.59 -19.37
CA LEU A 56 6.09 -3.34 -20.38
C LEU A 56 5.63 -3.76 -21.79
N ASN A 57 4.93 -4.87 -21.86
CA ASN A 57 4.57 -5.55 -23.11
C ASN A 57 3.14 -5.27 -23.58
N LEU A 58 2.33 -4.57 -22.78
CA LEU A 58 0.92 -4.34 -23.07
C LEU A 58 0.73 -3.09 -23.95
N SER A 59 -0.06 -3.24 -25.00
CA SER A 59 -0.54 -2.11 -25.81
C SER A 59 -1.78 -1.48 -25.15
N PRO A 60 -1.79 -0.15 -24.88
CA PRO A 60 -3.00 0.53 -24.40
C PRO A 60 -4.18 0.39 -25.38
N ALA A 61 -3.93 0.37 -26.68
CA ALA A 61 -4.95 0.18 -27.70
C ALA A 61 -5.63 -1.19 -27.62
N ASP A 62 -4.84 -2.25 -27.41
CA ASP A 62 -5.37 -3.61 -27.25
C ASP A 62 -6.18 -3.74 -25.95
N MET A 63 -5.72 -3.11 -24.87
CA MET A 63 -6.47 -3.07 -23.61
C MET A 63 -7.79 -2.33 -23.78
N LYS A 64 -7.79 -1.18 -24.46
CA LYS A 64 -9.00 -0.44 -24.77
C LYS A 64 -10.02 -1.29 -25.54
N LYS A 65 -9.57 -1.99 -26.58
CA LYS A 65 -10.41 -2.86 -27.41
C LYS A 65 -10.92 -4.07 -26.63
N ARG A 66 -10.03 -4.77 -25.95
CA ARG A 66 -10.33 -6.01 -25.22
C ARG A 66 -11.34 -5.82 -24.10
N PHE A 67 -11.24 -4.71 -23.35
CA PHE A 67 -12.07 -4.42 -22.19
C PHE A 67 -13.15 -3.39 -22.47
N ASN A 68 -13.36 -3.01 -23.73
CA ASN A 68 -14.34 -2.03 -24.16
C ASN A 68 -14.28 -0.71 -23.36
N LEU A 69 -13.07 -0.17 -23.20
CA LEU A 69 -12.83 1.06 -22.44
C LEU A 69 -13.12 2.27 -23.32
N SER A 70 -14.38 2.74 -23.35
CA SER A 70 -14.77 3.89 -24.18
C SER A 70 -14.12 5.20 -23.73
N HIS A 71 -14.06 5.42 -22.42
CA HIS A 71 -13.49 6.61 -21.79
C HIS A 71 -12.91 6.26 -20.40
N ILE A 72 -11.76 6.83 -20.07
CA ILE A 72 -11.11 6.75 -18.77
C ILE A 72 -10.91 8.18 -18.27
N ASP A 73 -11.53 8.50 -17.14
CA ASP A 73 -11.43 9.83 -16.52
C ASP A 73 -10.11 9.99 -15.74
N VAL A 74 -9.67 8.92 -15.06
CA VAL A 74 -8.48 8.96 -14.19
C VAL A 74 -7.64 7.70 -14.41
N ILE A 75 -6.32 7.85 -14.51
CA ILE A 75 -5.36 6.75 -14.42
C ILE A 75 -4.64 6.83 -13.08
N ILE A 76 -4.62 5.73 -12.35
CA ILE A 76 -3.92 5.63 -11.06
C ILE A 76 -2.87 4.52 -11.13
N GLY A 77 -1.88 4.57 -10.22
CA GLY A 77 -0.93 3.48 -10.07
C GLY A 77 0.32 3.81 -9.28
N GLY A 78 1.04 2.75 -8.89
CA GLY A 78 2.31 2.83 -8.18
C GLY A 78 3.43 2.10 -8.95
N PRO A 79 3.97 2.66 -10.04
CA PRO A 79 5.03 1.99 -10.79
C PRO A 79 6.27 1.75 -9.90
N PRO A 80 6.85 0.52 -9.91
CA PRO A 80 7.99 0.19 -9.06
C PRO A 80 9.19 1.11 -9.30
N CYS A 81 9.78 1.62 -8.20
CA CYS A 81 10.95 2.49 -8.23
C CYS A 81 12.30 1.72 -8.41
N GLN A 82 12.27 0.40 -8.57
CA GLN A 82 13.45 -0.47 -8.53
C GLN A 82 14.47 -0.27 -9.66
N GLY A 83 14.42 0.81 -10.39
CA GLY A 83 15.26 1.08 -11.54
C GLY A 83 16.06 2.35 -11.53
N PHE A 84 15.75 3.25 -10.65
CA PHE A 84 16.50 4.50 -10.56
C PHE A 84 17.78 4.30 -9.72
N SER A 85 18.87 3.80 -10.33
CA SER A 85 20.15 3.67 -9.64
C SER A 85 21.03 4.90 -9.84
N VAL A 86 21.78 5.28 -8.80
CA VAL A 86 22.56 6.52 -8.64
C VAL A 86 23.88 6.56 -9.46
N ALA A 87 24.05 5.74 -10.49
CA ALA A 87 25.31 5.67 -11.24
C ALA A 87 25.25 6.43 -12.59
N GLY A 88 25.51 7.74 -12.56
CA GLY A 88 25.89 8.56 -13.72
C GLY A 88 24.78 8.84 -14.75
N LYS A 89 25.17 9.38 -15.93
CA LYS A 89 24.30 9.75 -17.07
C LYS A 89 23.39 8.63 -17.62
N ARG A 90 23.53 7.38 -17.14
CA ARG A 90 22.68 6.22 -17.47
C ARG A 90 21.37 6.15 -16.68
N ILE A 91 21.07 7.16 -15.86
CA ILE A 91 19.89 7.18 -14.96
C ILE A 91 18.58 7.22 -15.77
N ILE A 92 18.57 7.86 -16.94
CA ILE A 92 17.35 8.17 -17.70
C ILE A 92 17.02 7.09 -18.75
N ASP A 93 18.00 6.39 -19.31
CA ASP A 93 17.82 5.43 -20.41
C ASP A 93 17.90 3.95 -20.03
N GLY A 94 18.04 3.61 -18.74
CA GLY A 94 18.16 2.23 -18.29
C GLY A 94 16.87 1.42 -18.42
N ASP A 95 17.00 0.12 -18.71
CA ASP A 95 15.89 -0.85 -18.80
C ASP A 95 14.92 -0.84 -17.62
N ARG A 96 15.37 -0.32 -16.50
CA ARG A 96 14.63 -0.27 -15.23
C ARG A 96 13.63 0.90 -15.12
N ASN A 97 13.73 1.92 -15.98
CA ASN A 97 12.74 3.01 -16.07
C ASN A 97 11.54 2.65 -16.96
N LYS A 98 11.59 1.49 -17.61
CA LYS A 98 10.54 1.07 -18.56
C LYS A 98 9.16 0.95 -17.91
N LEU A 99 9.07 0.51 -16.64
CA LEU A 99 7.79 0.38 -15.95
C LEU A 99 7.13 1.74 -15.70
N TYR A 100 7.90 2.75 -15.27
CA TYR A 100 7.39 4.12 -15.19
C TYR A 100 6.96 4.64 -16.57
N LYS A 101 7.76 4.42 -17.62
CA LYS A 101 7.40 4.81 -19.00
C LYS A 101 6.16 4.08 -19.52
N SER A 102 5.87 2.88 -19.01
CA SER A 102 4.60 2.21 -19.31
C SER A 102 3.41 2.98 -18.74
N PHE A 103 3.51 3.51 -17.52
CA PHE A 103 2.48 4.39 -16.97
C PHE A 103 2.27 5.63 -17.84
N VAL A 104 3.36 6.32 -18.24
CA VAL A 104 3.31 7.49 -19.14
C VAL A 104 2.61 7.14 -20.45
N ARG A 105 2.96 6.01 -21.09
CA ARG A 105 2.36 5.54 -22.34
C ARG A 105 0.84 5.31 -22.25
N PHE A 106 0.36 4.80 -21.12
CA PHE A 106 -1.08 4.66 -20.89
C PHE A 106 -1.75 6.02 -20.70
N VAL A 107 -1.15 6.95 -19.97
CA VAL A 107 -1.65 8.33 -19.84
C VAL A 107 -1.67 9.03 -21.19
N GLU A 108 -0.63 8.90 -21.99
CA GLU A 108 -0.55 9.44 -23.35
C GLU A 108 -1.67 8.91 -24.23
N TYR A 109 -1.93 7.60 -24.22
CA TYR A 109 -2.93 7.00 -25.09
C TYR A 109 -4.38 7.33 -24.70
N PHE A 110 -4.70 7.27 -23.40
CA PHE A 110 -6.06 7.48 -22.91
C PHE A 110 -6.42 8.94 -22.71
N HIS A 111 -5.45 9.84 -22.60
CA HIS A 111 -5.64 11.28 -22.34
C HIS A 111 -6.66 11.55 -21.20
N PRO A 112 -6.51 10.92 -20.00
CA PRO A 112 -7.45 11.09 -18.91
C PRO A 112 -7.54 12.57 -18.46
N LYS A 113 -8.61 12.94 -17.75
CA LYS A 113 -8.73 14.26 -17.10
C LYS A 113 -7.68 14.47 -16.02
N ALA A 114 -7.31 13.38 -15.34
CA ALA A 114 -6.31 13.37 -14.29
C ALA A 114 -5.54 12.05 -14.26
N PHE A 115 -4.33 12.10 -13.70
CA PHE A 115 -3.65 10.90 -13.22
C PHE A 115 -3.17 11.08 -11.78
N VAL A 116 -3.05 9.95 -11.06
CA VAL A 116 -2.43 9.91 -9.74
C VAL A 116 -1.38 8.81 -9.72
N MET A 117 -0.13 9.19 -9.48
CA MET A 117 0.99 8.27 -9.39
C MET A 117 1.59 8.30 -7.99
N GLU A 118 1.65 7.13 -7.34
CA GLU A 118 2.25 6.95 -6.01
C GLU A 118 3.66 6.39 -6.13
N ASN A 119 4.54 6.84 -5.24
CA ASN A 119 5.87 6.24 -5.11
C ASN A 119 6.49 6.47 -3.72
N VAL A 120 7.63 5.86 -3.46
CA VAL A 120 8.40 6.13 -2.24
C VAL A 120 9.01 7.55 -2.29
N PRO A 121 9.17 8.25 -1.12
CA PRO A 121 9.67 9.64 -1.10
C PRO A 121 11.04 9.82 -1.77
N ASN A 122 11.87 8.78 -1.75
CA ASN A 122 13.21 8.84 -2.33
C ASN A 122 13.21 9.16 -3.83
N ILE A 123 12.11 8.90 -4.56
CA ILE A 123 11.99 9.24 -6.00
C ILE A 123 12.26 10.72 -6.28
N LEU A 124 11.98 11.60 -5.32
CA LEU A 124 12.18 13.04 -5.45
C LEU A 124 13.64 13.47 -5.37
N SER A 125 14.52 12.66 -4.78
CA SER A 125 15.93 12.97 -4.54
C SER A 125 16.90 12.12 -5.36
N ILE A 126 16.45 11.06 -6.01
CA ILE A 126 17.30 10.20 -6.85
C ILE A 126 17.98 11.02 -7.94
N GLY A 127 19.30 10.83 -8.08
CA GLY A 127 20.10 11.56 -9.08
C GLY A 127 20.13 13.07 -8.85
N GLY A 128 20.09 13.53 -7.58
CA GLY A 128 20.03 14.96 -7.28
C GLY A 128 18.71 15.62 -7.71
N GLY A 129 17.63 14.84 -7.85
CA GLY A 129 16.35 15.33 -8.34
C GLY A 129 16.08 15.08 -9.83
N ALA A 130 17.05 14.56 -10.57
CA ALA A 130 16.90 14.34 -12.02
C ALA A 130 15.71 13.43 -12.39
N VAL A 131 15.41 12.43 -11.56
CA VAL A 131 14.25 11.55 -11.79
C VAL A 131 12.94 12.32 -11.63
N LYS A 132 12.82 13.15 -10.61
CA LYS A 132 11.65 14.03 -10.41
C LYS A 132 11.46 14.96 -11.62
N GLU A 133 12.51 15.64 -12.07
CA GLU A 133 12.42 16.53 -13.24
C GLU A 133 12.02 15.77 -14.51
N ALA A 134 12.55 14.56 -14.72
CA ALA A 134 12.14 13.74 -15.86
C ALA A 134 10.65 13.38 -15.81
N ILE A 135 10.12 13.03 -14.61
CA ILE A 135 8.69 12.76 -14.40
C ILE A 135 7.84 14.01 -14.74
N LEU A 136 8.23 15.19 -14.25
CA LEU A 136 7.52 16.43 -14.53
C LEU A 136 7.51 16.71 -16.03
N ASN A 137 8.66 16.68 -16.68
CA ASN A 137 8.80 16.95 -18.12
C ASN A 137 7.98 15.96 -18.99
N ASP A 138 7.98 14.67 -18.65
CA ASP A 138 7.23 13.67 -19.41
C ASP A 138 5.71 13.98 -19.43
N PHE A 139 5.15 14.38 -18.30
CA PHE A 139 3.72 14.68 -18.23
C PHE A 139 3.36 16.10 -18.68
N GLU A 140 4.24 17.07 -18.49
CA GLU A 140 4.09 18.42 -19.03
C GLU A 140 4.06 18.41 -20.56
N ASN A 141 4.91 17.59 -21.20
CA ASN A 141 4.89 17.37 -22.66
C ASN A 141 3.58 16.74 -23.16
N LEU A 142 2.83 16.06 -22.28
CA LEU A 142 1.49 15.53 -22.57
C LEU A 142 0.35 16.52 -22.23
N GLY A 143 0.70 17.75 -21.82
CA GLY A 143 -0.25 18.82 -21.50
C GLY A 143 -0.86 18.73 -20.11
N TYR A 144 -0.16 18.11 -19.13
CA TYR A 144 -0.61 18.09 -17.74
C TYR A 144 0.19 19.07 -16.89
N THR A 145 -0.49 19.79 -16.02
CA THR A 145 0.14 20.47 -14.90
C THR A 145 0.28 19.49 -13.75
N VAL A 146 1.52 19.21 -13.30
CA VAL A 146 1.82 18.21 -12.29
C VAL A 146 2.06 18.87 -10.93
N SER A 147 1.25 18.53 -9.96
CA SER A 147 1.48 18.84 -8.54
C SER A 147 2.02 17.60 -7.83
N TYR A 148 3.00 17.76 -6.94
CA TYR A 148 3.50 16.63 -6.15
C TYR A 148 3.75 17.01 -4.69
N LYS A 149 3.58 16.04 -3.78
CA LYS A 149 3.80 16.23 -2.34
C LYS A 149 4.14 14.90 -1.68
N VAL A 150 4.97 14.94 -0.64
CA VAL A 150 5.12 13.81 0.27
C VAL A 150 4.03 13.89 1.32
N LEU A 151 3.16 12.89 1.34
CA LEU A 151 2.10 12.77 2.34
C LEU A 151 2.50 11.72 3.41
N ILE A 152 2.01 11.92 4.63
CA ILE A 152 2.18 11.00 5.74
C ILE A 152 0.79 10.44 6.07
N ALA A 153 0.61 9.13 5.97
CA ALA A 153 -0.69 8.49 6.10
C ALA A 153 -1.36 8.77 7.47
N SER A 154 -0.57 8.89 8.55
CA SER A 154 -1.10 9.21 9.88
C SER A 154 -1.74 10.60 9.99
N ASP A 155 -1.40 11.54 9.10
CA ASP A 155 -2.04 12.86 9.05
C ASP A 155 -3.48 12.80 8.51
N TYR A 156 -3.88 11.65 7.94
CA TYR A 156 -5.17 11.41 7.29
C TYR A 156 -5.94 10.23 7.93
N GLY A 157 -5.63 9.87 9.18
CA GLY A 157 -6.39 8.89 9.94
C GLY A 157 -5.97 7.43 9.72
N VAL A 158 -4.82 7.18 9.10
CA VAL A 158 -4.23 5.85 9.01
C VAL A 158 -3.31 5.65 10.23
N PRO A 159 -3.42 4.55 11.00
CA PRO A 159 -2.57 4.31 12.17
C PRO A 159 -1.14 3.90 11.80
N GLN A 160 -0.56 4.58 10.80
CA GLN A 160 0.76 4.24 10.25
C GLN A 160 1.51 5.49 9.77
N ASN A 161 2.76 5.65 10.16
CA ASN A 161 3.68 6.68 9.68
C ASN A 161 4.26 6.33 8.30
N ARG A 162 3.38 6.02 7.33
CA ARG A 162 3.74 5.70 5.94
C ARG A 162 3.88 6.97 5.14
N ARG A 163 5.08 7.22 4.63
CA ARG A 163 5.39 8.38 3.78
C ARG A 163 5.38 7.98 2.32
N ARG A 164 4.67 8.74 1.48
CA ARG A 164 4.62 8.51 0.03
C ARG A 164 4.66 9.81 -0.75
N ALA A 165 5.42 9.80 -1.83
CA ALA A 165 5.36 10.85 -2.84
C ALA A 165 4.16 10.60 -3.74
N ILE A 166 3.25 11.55 -3.78
CA ILE A 166 2.06 11.51 -4.64
C ILE A 166 2.21 12.59 -5.71
N PHE A 167 2.12 12.18 -6.96
CA PHE A 167 2.06 13.07 -8.12
C PHE A 167 0.64 13.07 -8.66
N VAL A 168 0.08 14.25 -8.86
CA VAL A 168 -1.24 14.43 -9.47
C VAL A 168 -1.10 15.33 -10.69
N GLY A 169 -1.43 14.81 -11.85
CA GLY A 169 -1.49 15.59 -13.08
C GLY A 169 -2.93 15.94 -13.42
N LEU A 170 -3.20 17.21 -13.67
CA LEU A 170 -4.48 17.73 -14.16
C LEU A 170 -4.26 18.51 -15.44
N LYS A 171 -5.24 18.52 -16.35
CA LYS A 171 -5.25 19.42 -17.49
C LYS A 171 -5.65 20.82 -17.04
N ASP A 172 -4.91 21.82 -17.47
CA ASP A 172 -5.22 23.25 -17.34
C ASP A 172 -5.34 23.81 -15.92
N LYS A 173 -4.93 23.07 -14.88
CA LYS A 173 -4.94 23.54 -13.49
C LYS A 173 -4.00 22.77 -12.58
N THR A 174 -3.61 23.40 -11.49
CA THR A 174 -2.86 22.78 -10.40
C THR A 174 -3.81 21.98 -9.48
N PHE A 175 -3.23 21.00 -8.78
CA PHE A 175 -3.94 20.23 -7.74
C PHE A 175 -3.51 20.72 -6.36
N ASP A 176 -4.46 21.13 -5.54
CA ASP A 176 -4.25 21.50 -4.16
C ASP A 176 -4.40 20.27 -3.26
N PHE A 177 -3.27 19.84 -2.66
CA PHE A 177 -3.29 18.72 -1.71
C PHE A 177 -4.11 19.05 -0.46
N PRO A 178 -4.90 18.09 0.04
CA PRO A 178 -5.67 18.31 1.26
C PRO A 178 -4.75 18.65 2.43
N LYS A 179 -5.25 19.49 3.34
CA LYS A 179 -4.60 19.71 4.63
C LYS A 179 -4.71 18.46 5.49
N LYS A 180 -3.86 18.34 6.49
CA LYS A 180 -3.98 17.33 7.54
C LYS A 180 -5.40 17.33 8.12
N THR A 181 -6.01 16.16 8.23
CA THR A 181 -7.41 16.00 8.68
C THR A 181 -7.52 15.50 10.13
N ILE A 182 -6.42 15.00 10.70
CA ILE A 182 -6.36 14.39 12.04
C ILE A 182 -5.39 15.17 12.91
N GLU A 183 -5.85 15.73 14.01
CA GLU A 183 -5.00 16.41 14.99
C GLU A 183 -4.31 15.40 15.93
N ILE A 184 -5.05 14.42 16.43
CA ILE A 184 -4.55 13.36 17.31
C ILE A 184 -4.43 12.08 16.49
N PRO A 185 -3.20 11.61 16.20
CA PRO A 185 -3.01 10.41 15.40
C PRO A 185 -3.61 9.16 16.05
N ILE A 186 -4.19 8.28 15.23
CA ILE A 186 -4.69 6.97 15.68
C ILE A 186 -3.49 6.10 16.02
N THR A 187 -3.50 5.53 17.21
CA THR A 187 -2.41 4.70 17.73
C THR A 187 -2.52 3.25 17.23
N THR A 188 -1.43 2.50 17.36
CA THR A 188 -1.44 1.05 17.09
C THR A 188 -2.44 0.32 18.00
N LYS A 189 -2.54 0.74 19.29
CA LYS A 189 -3.51 0.18 20.24
C LYS A 189 -4.94 0.46 19.79
N ASP A 190 -5.25 1.69 19.36
CA ASP A 190 -6.58 2.03 18.84
C ASP A 190 -6.98 1.17 17.64
N ALA A 191 -6.00 0.76 16.85
CA ALA A 191 -6.25 -0.06 15.66
C ALA A 191 -6.44 -1.54 15.95
N LEU A 192 -5.77 -2.11 16.98
CA LEU A 192 -5.59 -3.55 17.12
C LEU A 192 -6.15 -4.16 18.41
N SER A 193 -6.55 -3.36 19.41
CA SER A 193 -6.85 -3.87 20.76
C SER A 193 -8.10 -4.78 20.84
N ASP A 194 -8.93 -4.85 19.82
CA ASP A 194 -10.08 -5.75 19.73
C ASP A 194 -9.76 -7.10 19.02
N LEU A 195 -8.52 -7.27 18.55
CA LEU A 195 -8.07 -8.48 17.89
C LEU A 195 -7.43 -9.44 18.92
N PRO A 196 -7.77 -10.75 18.89
CA PRO A 196 -7.33 -11.71 19.90
C PRO A 196 -5.84 -12.07 19.76
N GLU A 197 -5.28 -12.64 20.84
CA GLU A 197 -3.90 -13.16 20.83
C GLU A 197 -3.72 -14.35 19.90
N GLY A 198 -4.69 -15.29 19.93
CA GLY A 198 -4.64 -16.55 19.19
C GLY A 198 -5.20 -16.45 17.78
N SER A 199 -5.04 -17.54 17.03
CA SER A 199 -5.69 -17.69 15.71
C SER A 199 -7.20 -17.78 15.85
N ILE A 200 -7.90 -17.22 14.88
CA ILE A 200 -9.35 -17.40 14.68
C ILE A 200 -9.53 -17.94 13.26
N ASP A 201 -10.40 -18.93 13.09
CA ASP A 201 -10.72 -19.45 11.77
C ASP A 201 -11.49 -18.41 10.95
N ASP A 202 -11.22 -18.40 9.65
CA ASP A 202 -11.79 -17.39 8.77
C ASP A 202 -13.34 -17.42 8.77
N GLY A 203 -13.94 -16.27 9.08
CA GLY A 203 -15.38 -16.10 9.14
C GLY A 203 -16.00 -16.27 10.53
N GLU A 204 -15.24 -16.71 11.52
CA GLU A 204 -15.73 -16.78 12.89
C GLU A 204 -15.98 -15.38 13.50
N PRO A 205 -16.91 -15.28 14.47
CA PRO A 205 -17.19 -13.99 15.12
C PRO A 205 -15.99 -13.42 15.86
N TYR A 206 -15.95 -12.11 15.94
CA TYR A 206 -14.99 -11.42 16.82
C TYR A 206 -15.27 -11.74 18.29
N PRO A 207 -14.24 -12.07 19.09
CA PRO A 207 -14.42 -12.40 20.51
C PRO A 207 -14.81 -11.19 21.37
N VAL A 208 -14.52 -9.96 20.90
CA VAL A 208 -14.84 -8.71 21.61
C VAL A 208 -15.42 -7.66 20.67
N SER A 209 -16.24 -6.76 21.22
CA SER A 209 -16.76 -5.59 20.50
C SER A 209 -15.65 -4.58 20.21
N PRO A 210 -15.82 -3.68 19.20
CA PRO A 210 -14.87 -2.62 18.94
C PRO A 210 -14.66 -1.71 20.17
N LEU A 211 -13.40 -1.46 20.50
CA LEU A 211 -12.97 -0.66 21.66
C LEU A 211 -12.63 0.80 21.29
N SER A 212 -12.53 1.11 19.99
CA SER A 212 -12.23 2.46 19.48
C SER A 212 -13.13 2.83 18.32
N ASP A 213 -13.21 4.12 17.98
CA ASP A 213 -13.94 4.60 16.79
C ASP A 213 -13.31 4.08 15.51
N TYR A 214 -11.98 3.94 15.48
CA TYR A 214 -11.27 3.37 14.35
C TYR A 214 -11.68 1.91 14.11
N GLN A 215 -11.74 1.09 15.14
CA GLN A 215 -12.18 -0.31 15.04
C GLN A 215 -13.65 -0.39 14.60
N ARG A 216 -14.52 0.48 15.12
CA ARG A 216 -15.92 0.57 14.64
C ARG A 216 -15.99 0.88 13.14
N MET A 217 -15.15 1.79 12.67
CA MET A 217 -15.08 2.14 11.24
C MET A 217 -14.58 0.95 10.40
N MET A 218 -13.53 0.25 10.83
CA MET A 218 -12.98 -0.89 10.11
C MET A 218 -13.96 -2.07 10.04
N ARG A 219 -14.82 -2.22 11.04
CA ARG A 219 -15.76 -3.33 11.17
C ARG A 219 -17.17 -3.02 10.67
N GLN A 220 -17.41 -1.89 10.01
CA GLN A 220 -18.77 -1.49 9.56
C GLN A 220 -19.47 -2.52 8.66
N LYS A 221 -18.73 -3.29 7.87
CA LYS A 221 -19.26 -4.28 6.91
C LYS A 221 -18.68 -5.67 7.14
N GLU A 222 -18.17 -5.91 8.33
CA GLU A 222 -17.59 -7.23 8.67
C GLU A 222 -18.57 -8.37 8.50
N LYS A 223 -18.06 -9.52 8.13
CA LYS A 223 -18.79 -10.78 8.03
C LYS A 223 -18.15 -11.87 8.89
N GLY A 224 -17.45 -11.47 9.95
CA GLY A 224 -16.57 -12.28 10.76
C GLY A 224 -15.11 -11.85 10.63
N LEU A 225 -14.23 -12.44 11.42
CA LEU A 225 -12.80 -12.19 11.42
C LEU A 225 -12.12 -13.08 10.37
N PHE A 226 -11.40 -12.44 9.43
CA PHE A 226 -10.65 -13.13 8.38
C PHE A 226 -9.16 -12.76 8.43
N ASN A 227 -8.31 -13.65 7.93
CA ASN A 227 -6.86 -13.46 7.84
C ASN A 227 -6.16 -13.26 9.20
N HIS A 228 -6.74 -13.85 10.29
CA HIS A 228 -6.19 -13.73 11.64
C HIS A 228 -5.54 -15.05 12.12
N GLN A 229 -4.66 -15.58 11.29
CA GLN A 229 -3.85 -16.76 11.63
C GLN A 229 -2.48 -16.35 12.15
N ILE A 230 -2.16 -16.66 13.41
CA ILE A 230 -0.87 -16.34 14.02
C ILE A 230 0.26 -17.17 13.42
N SER A 231 1.49 -16.67 13.53
CA SER A 231 2.70 -17.46 13.28
C SER A 231 3.17 -18.09 14.57
N ILE A 232 3.42 -19.39 14.52
CA ILE A 232 3.99 -20.14 15.66
C ILE A 232 5.48 -19.82 15.72
N HIS A 233 5.95 -19.40 16.89
CA HIS A 233 7.35 -19.13 17.19
C HIS A 233 7.88 -20.15 18.18
N THR A 234 9.19 -20.45 18.11
CA THR A 234 9.87 -21.24 19.13
C THR A 234 9.83 -20.49 20.47
N GLU A 235 9.99 -21.24 21.57
CA GLU A 235 10.05 -20.66 22.92
C GLU A 235 11.16 -19.60 23.02
N GLU A 236 12.33 -19.90 22.44
CA GLU A 236 13.46 -18.95 22.37
C GLU A 236 13.09 -17.66 21.64
N THR A 237 12.45 -17.74 20.47
CA THR A 237 11.97 -16.57 19.72
C THR A 237 10.98 -15.77 20.54
N ARG A 238 10.04 -16.41 21.22
CA ARG A 238 9.06 -15.72 22.08
C ARG A 238 9.72 -14.97 23.24
N ARG A 239 10.75 -15.57 23.85
CA ARG A 239 11.55 -14.91 24.90
C ARG A 239 12.28 -13.68 24.37
N ILE A 240 12.91 -13.77 23.21
CA ILE A 240 13.58 -12.63 22.58
C ILE A 240 12.54 -11.51 22.29
N ILE A 241 11.39 -11.84 21.73
CA ILE A 241 10.33 -10.86 21.47
C ILE A 241 9.88 -10.20 22.78
N ALA A 242 9.72 -10.98 23.86
CA ALA A 242 9.28 -10.44 25.15
C ALA A 242 10.28 -9.43 25.75
N MET A 243 11.55 -9.53 25.44
CA MET A 243 12.59 -8.60 25.91
C MET A 243 12.59 -7.25 25.16
N VAL A 244 11.99 -7.17 23.94
CA VAL A 244 11.91 -5.92 23.20
C VAL A 244 10.78 -5.07 23.79
N PRO A 245 11.06 -3.89 24.35
CA PRO A 245 10.04 -3.05 24.99
C PRO A 245 9.04 -2.47 23.99
N ASP A 246 7.93 -1.93 24.48
CA ASP A 246 6.92 -1.23 23.66
C ASP A 246 7.56 -0.10 22.84
N GLY A 247 7.45 -0.17 21.53
CA GLY A 247 8.08 0.78 20.59
C GLY A 247 9.59 0.65 20.46
N GLY A 248 10.20 -0.33 21.13
CA GLY A 248 11.64 -0.60 21.08
C GLY A 248 12.07 -1.42 19.89
N ASN A 249 13.36 -1.72 19.84
CA ASN A 249 13.98 -2.51 18.79
C ASN A 249 15.15 -3.34 19.34
N TYR A 250 15.87 -4.03 18.45
CA TYR A 250 16.99 -4.90 18.83
C TYR A 250 18.09 -4.22 19.66
N LYS A 251 18.25 -2.89 19.60
CA LYS A 251 19.27 -2.16 20.38
C LYS A 251 18.91 -2.07 21.86
N ASP A 252 17.67 -2.33 22.20
CA ASP A 252 17.21 -2.40 23.59
C ASP A 252 17.51 -3.77 24.23
N LEU A 253 18.01 -4.72 23.44
CA LEU A 253 18.49 -6.03 23.91
C LEU A 253 19.97 -5.99 24.29
N PRO A 254 20.46 -6.94 25.13
CA PRO A 254 21.90 -7.12 25.36
C PRO A 254 22.68 -7.23 24.06
N GLU A 255 23.85 -6.61 23.96
CA GLU A 255 24.66 -6.58 22.73
C GLU A 255 25.02 -7.99 22.22
N SER A 256 25.21 -8.96 23.12
CA SER A 256 25.44 -10.36 22.77
C SER A 256 24.34 -10.99 21.92
N MET A 257 23.15 -10.41 21.93
CA MET A 257 21.99 -10.89 21.16
C MET A 257 21.84 -10.19 19.80
N TRP A 258 22.55 -9.11 19.53
CA TRP A 258 22.39 -8.35 18.28
C TRP A 258 22.78 -9.15 17.04
N SER A 259 23.75 -10.06 17.15
CA SER A 259 24.21 -10.93 16.07
C SER A 259 23.20 -12.04 15.71
N LEU A 260 22.25 -12.35 16.58
CA LEU A 260 21.25 -13.40 16.34
C LEU A 260 20.23 -13.01 15.25
N ARG A 261 20.06 -11.71 14.97
CA ARG A 261 19.19 -11.25 13.90
C ARG A 261 19.81 -11.46 12.53
N LYS A 262 18.99 -11.93 11.58
CA LYS A 262 19.44 -12.23 10.20
C LYS A 262 19.29 -11.04 9.24
N VAL A 263 18.63 -9.95 9.64
CA VAL A 263 18.36 -8.76 8.81
C VAL A 263 18.57 -7.47 9.61
N HIS A 264 19.06 -6.43 8.96
CA HIS A 264 19.47 -5.17 9.63
C HIS A 264 18.32 -4.39 10.33
N ILE A 265 17.10 -4.49 9.81
CA ILE A 265 15.90 -3.79 10.33
C ILE A 265 15.02 -4.70 11.18
N ALA A 266 15.57 -5.82 11.65
CA ALA A 266 14.81 -6.80 12.40
C ALA A 266 14.52 -6.35 13.84
N TRP A 267 13.46 -6.98 14.40
CA TRP A 267 13.12 -6.92 15.82
C TRP A 267 12.71 -5.54 16.30
N THR A 268 11.76 -4.92 15.60
CA THR A 268 11.11 -3.69 16.04
C THR A 268 9.71 -4.02 16.56
N ARG A 269 9.41 -3.65 17.79
CA ARG A 269 8.06 -3.76 18.36
C ARG A 269 7.26 -2.51 18.02
N MET A 270 6.02 -2.68 17.60
CA MET A 270 5.07 -1.58 17.42
C MET A 270 4.89 -0.82 18.74
N ASN A 271 4.74 0.50 18.67
CA ASN A 271 4.47 1.33 19.85
C ASN A 271 2.96 1.42 20.10
N SER A 272 2.52 1.10 21.32
CA SER A 272 1.10 1.09 21.67
C SER A 272 0.45 2.48 21.60
N GLN A 273 1.21 3.56 21.88
CA GLN A 273 0.71 4.94 22.03
C GLN A 273 0.99 5.82 20.79
N LYS A 274 1.51 5.25 19.71
CA LYS A 274 1.85 5.98 18.48
C LYS A 274 1.32 5.24 17.25
N PRO A 275 1.17 5.94 16.11
CA PRO A 275 1.00 5.26 14.83
C PRO A 275 2.16 4.30 14.57
N CYS A 276 1.86 3.17 13.97
CA CYS A 276 2.86 2.17 13.61
C CYS A 276 3.87 2.73 12.59
N PHE A 277 5.04 2.15 12.54
CA PHE A 277 5.97 2.34 11.42
C PHE A 277 5.39 1.76 10.11
N THR A 278 6.05 1.99 8.99
CA THR A 278 5.61 1.47 7.69
C THR A 278 5.61 -0.06 7.68
N ILE A 279 4.46 -0.67 7.45
CA ILE A 279 4.34 -2.10 7.16
C ILE A 279 4.87 -2.35 5.76
N ASP A 280 5.80 -3.29 5.65
CA ASP A 280 6.41 -3.73 4.39
C ASP A 280 6.04 -5.18 4.05
N THR A 281 6.55 -5.67 2.93
CA THR A 281 6.33 -7.06 2.48
C THR A 281 7.10 -8.10 3.30
N GLY A 282 8.05 -7.65 4.16
CA GLY A 282 8.98 -8.49 4.90
C GLY A 282 8.53 -8.89 6.31
N HIS A 283 7.31 -8.90 6.62
CA HIS A 283 6.55 -9.08 7.87
C HIS A 283 7.23 -9.78 9.07
N ARG A 284 8.28 -10.56 8.89
CA ARG A 284 8.87 -11.42 9.95
C ARG A 284 9.75 -10.71 10.97
N HIS A 285 10.00 -9.42 10.84
CA HIS A 285 10.89 -8.65 11.71
C HIS A 285 10.18 -7.57 12.52
N HIS A 286 8.87 -7.48 12.40
CA HIS A 286 8.03 -6.59 13.18
C HIS A 286 7.28 -7.37 14.25
N PHE A 287 7.22 -6.83 15.48
CA PHE A 287 6.52 -7.46 16.59
C PHE A 287 5.26 -6.69 16.95
N HIS A 288 4.22 -7.43 17.33
CA HIS A 288 2.98 -6.88 17.83
C HIS A 288 3.24 -6.02 19.09
N TYR A 289 2.50 -4.91 19.25
CA TYR A 289 2.74 -3.99 20.38
C TYR A 289 2.55 -4.65 21.75
N HIS A 290 1.68 -5.65 21.86
CA HIS A 290 1.30 -6.30 23.13
C HIS A 290 1.71 -7.78 23.17
N PHE A 291 1.39 -8.55 22.15
CA PHE A 291 1.65 -9.99 22.11
C PHE A 291 3.10 -10.31 21.70
N ASN A 292 3.67 -11.41 22.24
CA ASN A 292 5.03 -11.83 21.93
C ASN A 292 5.10 -12.65 20.65
N ARG A 293 4.62 -12.06 19.56
CA ARG A 293 4.58 -12.62 18.21
C ARG A 293 4.65 -11.55 17.14
N ILE A 294 4.84 -11.96 15.90
CA ILE A 294 4.64 -11.05 14.76
C ILE A 294 3.14 -10.80 14.56
N PRO A 295 2.77 -9.65 13.97
CA PRO A 295 1.37 -9.36 13.65
C PRO A 295 0.80 -10.38 12.65
N THR A 296 -0.50 -10.61 12.69
CA THR A 296 -1.23 -11.36 11.66
C THR A 296 -1.41 -10.52 10.39
N VAL A 297 -1.91 -11.13 9.33
CA VAL A 297 -2.27 -10.42 8.10
C VAL A 297 -3.35 -9.38 8.39
N ARG A 298 -4.39 -9.73 9.17
CA ARG A 298 -5.47 -8.80 9.57
C ARG A 298 -4.95 -7.62 10.38
N GLU A 299 -4.07 -7.85 11.34
CA GLU A 299 -3.45 -6.79 12.12
C GLU A 299 -2.64 -5.85 11.23
N SER A 300 -1.86 -6.38 10.30
CA SER A 300 -1.10 -5.60 9.34
C SER A 300 -2.01 -4.81 8.39
N ALA A 301 -3.13 -5.41 7.95
CA ALA A 301 -4.13 -4.78 7.10
C ALA A 301 -4.85 -3.61 7.83
N ARG A 302 -5.22 -3.82 9.11
CA ARG A 302 -5.79 -2.77 9.97
C ARG A 302 -4.84 -1.57 10.10
N ILE A 303 -3.54 -1.80 10.28
CA ILE A 303 -2.51 -0.75 10.33
C ILE A 303 -2.46 0.04 9.01
N GLN A 304 -2.80 -0.56 7.88
CA GLN A 304 -2.88 0.11 6.57
C GLN A 304 -4.30 0.60 6.21
N SER A 305 -5.25 0.55 7.14
CA SER A 305 -6.65 0.96 6.96
C SER A 305 -7.43 0.18 5.89
N PHE A 306 -7.07 -1.09 5.65
CA PHE A 306 -7.98 -1.99 4.96
C PHE A 306 -9.14 -2.34 5.89
N PRO A 307 -10.40 -2.09 5.49
CA PRO A 307 -11.56 -2.49 6.30
C PRO A 307 -11.64 -4.01 6.42
N ASP A 308 -12.34 -4.50 7.44
CA ASP A 308 -12.31 -5.92 7.79
C ASP A 308 -13.07 -6.82 6.81
N ASP A 309 -13.96 -6.25 6.01
CA ASP A 309 -14.59 -6.94 4.88
C ASP A 309 -13.67 -7.09 3.66
N PHE A 310 -12.48 -6.45 3.65
CA PHE A 310 -11.45 -6.70 2.64
C PHE A 310 -10.66 -7.97 3.02
N ILE A 311 -10.80 -9.02 2.22
CA ILE A 311 -10.26 -10.36 2.50
C ILE A 311 -9.08 -10.63 1.56
N PHE A 312 -7.93 -11.02 2.13
CA PHE A 312 -6.74 -11.41 1.39
C PHE A 312 -6.74 -12.90 1.10
N LEU A 313 -6.54 -13.27 -0.16
CA LEU A 313 -6.54 -14.66 -0.62
C LEU A 313 -5.12 -15.15 -0.96
N GLY A 314 -4.98 -16.47 -1.10
CA GLY A 314 -3.70 -17.12 -1.38
C GLY A 314 -2.97 -17.59 -0.13
N SER A 315 -1.71 -17.99 -0.29
CA SER A 315 -0.90 -18.44 0.83
C SER A 315 -0.65 -17.32 1.84
N LYS A 316 -0.43 -17.66 3.11
CA LYS A 316 -0.15 -16.70 4.17
C LYS A 316 1.01 -15.74 3.81
N THR A 317 2.06 -16.25 3.17
CA THR A 317 3.18 -15.43 2.70
C THR A 317 2.75 -14.46 1.60
N SER A 318 1.90 -14.91 0.68
CA SER A 318 1.31 -14.06 -0.37
C SER A 318 0.43 -12.97 0.24
N GLN A 319 -0.42 -13.30 1.21
CA GLN A 319 -1.28 -12.34 1.91
C GLN A 319 -0.47 -11.22 2.58
N TYR A 320 0.62 -11.53 3.28
CA TYR A 320 1.51 -10.51 3.87
C TYR A 320 2.16 -9.60 2.81
N LYS A 321 2.59 -10.16 1.67
CA LYS A 321 3.14 -9.37 0.57
C LYS A 321 2.11 -8.43 -0.06
N GLN A 322 0.85 -8.86 -0.11
CA GLN A 322 -0.25 -8.04 -0.64
C GLN A 322 -0.56 -6.85 0.27
N VAL A 323 -0.47 -7.04 1.59
CA VAL A 323 -0.69 -5.96 2.56
C VAL A 323 0.46 -4.96 2.57
N GLY A 324 1.70 -5.41 2.40
CA GLY A 324 2.94 -4.63 2.54
C GLY A 324 3.28 -3.59 1.48
#